data_f90ce4043819814af116aca1da986954
#
_entry.id   f90ce4043819814af116aca1da986954
#
_cell.length_a   1.000
_cell.length_b   1.000
_cell.length_c   1.000
_cell.angle_alpha   90.00
_cell.angle_beta   90.00
_cell.angle_gamma   90.00
#
_symmetry.space_group_name_H-M   'P 1'
#
loop_
_entity.id
_entity.type
_entity.pdbx_description
1 polymer ?
#
loop_
_entity_poly.entity_id
_entity_poly.type
_entity_poly.pdbx_seq_one_letter_code
_entity_poly.pdbx_strand_id
1 'polypeptide(L)'
;MSPSPDDIRGRRILIAEDEAMIALDLESVLQDLGCEIIGPVADVADLVQQFEAHHPDGALLDINLRGKQVFAVLPRLIQQGVPVIITSGYDDVTLIPQDFRELPRISKPFNQTALRELCVTVFAKR
;
A
#
# COMPACT_ATOMS: atom_id res chain seq x y z
N MET A 1 13.38 -4.99 -18.92
CA MET A 1 13.61 -6.09 -17.95
C MET A 1 12.62 -6.03 -16.82
N SER A 2 12.23 -7.17 -16.31
CA SER A 2 11.31 -7.24 -15.18
C SER A 2 12.02 -6.84 -13.88
N PRO A 3 11.34 -6.14 -12.96
CA PRO A 3 11.91 -5.84 -11.65
C PRO A 3 12.24 -7.11 -10.87
N SER A 4 13.29 -7.05 -10.07
CA SER A 4 13.69 -8.14 -9.19
C SER A 4 13.54 -7.72 -7.72
N PRO A 5 13.59 -8.67 -6.77
CA PRO A 5 13.56 -8.31 -5.35
C PRO A 5 14.65 -7.33 -4.93
N ASP A 6 15.81 -7.33 -5.61
CA ASP A 6 16.87 -6.37 -5.29
C ASP A 6 16.48 -4.93 -5.64
N ASP A 7 15.56 -4.73 -6.58
CA ASP A 7 15.13 -3.40 -7.01
C ASP A 7 14.21 -2.72 -6.00
N ILE A 8 13.64 -3.46 -5.05
CA ILE A 8 12.76 -2.92 -4.02
C ILE A 8 13.48 -2.68 -2.69
N ARG A 9 14.67 -3.25 -2.52
CA ARG A 9 15.42 -3.17 -1.26
C ARG A 9 15.69 -1.71 -0.87
N GLY A 10 15.44 -1.38 0.39
CA GLY A 10 15.64 -0.04 0.93
C GLY A 10 14.50 0.93 0.64
N ARG A 11 13.49 0.53 -0.12
CA ARG A 11 12.33 1.40 -0.37
C ARG A 11 11.56 1.61 0.94
N ARG A 12 11.08 2.82 1.14
CA ARG A 12 10.33 3.21 2.33
C ARG A 12 8.85 3.16 2.00
N ILE A 13 8.14 2.20 2.59
CA ILE A 13 6.75 1.90 2.24
C ILE A 13 5.84 2.23 3.41
N LEU A 14 4.86 3.09 3.15
CA LEU A 14 3.83 3.44 4.13
C LEU A 14 2.72 2.41 4.07
N ILE A 15 2.41 1.80 5.21
CA ILE A 15 1.33 0.82 5.33
C ILE A 15 0.17 1.45 6.10
N ALA A 16 -1.03 1.37 5.55
CA ALA A 16 -2.26 1.76 6.24
C ALA A 16 -3.23 0.59 6.26
N GLU A 17 -3.49 0.06 7.44
CA GLU A 17 -4.35 -1.09 7.67
C GLU A 17 -4.83 -1.08 9.11
N ASP A 18 -6.14 -1.16 9.33
CA ASP A 18 -6.72 -1.09 10.67
C ASP A 18 -6.82 -2.45 11.37
N GLU A 19 -6.68 -3.56 10.65
CA GLU A 19 -6.65 -4.89 11.24
C GLU A 19 -5.21 -5.30 11.55
N ALA A 20 -4.89 -5.48 12.83
CA ALA A 20 -3.52 -5.72 13.28
C ALA A 20 -2.88 -6.96 12.65
N MET A 21 -3.65 -8.05 12.51
CA MET A 21 -3.10 -9.30 11.93
C MET A 21 -2.77 -9.13 10.45
N ILE A 22 -3.59 -8.41 9.71
CA ILE A 22 -3.33 -8.14 8.31
C ILE A 22 -2.12 -7.21 8.17
N ALA A 23 -2.03 -6.18 9.02
CA ALA A 23 -0.89 -5.27 9.02
C ALA A 23 0.43 -6.03 9.26
N LEU A 24 0.43 -7.00 10.18
CA LEU A 24 1.61 -7.83 10.43
C LEU A 24 2.02 -8.63 9.19
N ASP A 25 1.05 -9.19 8.47
CA ASP A 25 1.34 -9.93 7.24
C ASP A 25 1.96 -9.03 6.18
N LEU A 26 1.42 -7.82 6.02
CA LEU A 26 1.97 -6.85 5.08
C LEU A 26 3.39 -6.44 5.44
N GLU A 27 3.63 -6.14 6.73
CA GLU A 27 4.97 -5.82 7.21
C GLU A 27 5.95 -6.94 6.95
N SER A 28 5.53 -8.18 7.22
CA SER A 28 6.40 -9.34 7.08
C SER A 28 6.88 -9.50 5.64
N VAL A 29 5.97 -9.39 4.69
CA VAL A 29 6.31 -9.51 3.27
C VAL A 29 7.29 -8.41 2.85
N LEU A 30 7.01 -7.16 3.23
CA LEU A 30 7.87 -6.03 2.85
C LEU A 30 9.23 -6.07 3.54
N GLN A 31 9.27 -6.48 4.81
CA GLN A 31 10.55 -6.65 5.52
C GLN A 31 11.41 -7.73 4.88
N ASP A 32 10.80 -8.85 4.49
CA ASP A 32 11.52 -9.91 3.77
C ASP A 32 12.10 -9.41 2.45
N LEU A 33 11.46 -8.43 1.82
CA LEU A 33 11.94 -7.81 0.60
C LEU A 33 13.00 -6.73 0.86
N GLY A 34 13.32 -6.44 2.12
CA GLY A 34 14.32 -5.45 2.47
C GLY A 34 13.82 -4.02 2.52
N CYS A 35 12.50 -3.82 2.57
CA CYS A 35 11.91 -2.48 2.66
C CYS A 35 11.95 -1.95 4.08
N GLU A 36 12.02 -0.62 4.21
CA GLU A 36 11.71 0.06 5.46
C GLU A 36 10.22 0.32 5.55
N ILE A 37 9.64 0.14 6.73
CA ILE A 37 8.21 0.29 6.95
C ILE A 37 7.95 1.63 7.66
N ILE A 38 7.01 2.40 7.10
CA ILE A 38 6.46 3.58 7.75
C ILE A 38 5.06 3.18 8.24
N GLY A 39 4.81 3.33 9.51
CA GLY A 39 3.59 2.83 10.13
C GLY A 39 3.77 1.43 10.71
N PRO A 40 2.76 0.54 10.66
CA PRO A 40 1.46 0.76 10.02
C PRO A 40 0.60 1.76 10.78
N VAL A 41 -0.20 2.50 10.02
CA VAL A 41 -1.21 3.40 10.58
C VAL A 41 -2.58 2.79 10.39
N ALA A 42 -3.53 3.16 11.26
CA ALA A 42 -4.83 2.50 11.32
C ALA A 42 -6.00 3.43 10.91
N ASP A 43 -5.73 4.71 10.67
CA ASP A 43 -6.78 5.64 10.28
C ASP A 43 -6.26 6.66 9.26
N VAL A 44 -7.20 7.39 8.66
CA VAL A 44 -6.88 8.33 7.58
C VAL A 44 -6.06 9.52 8.09
N ALA A 45 -6.32 10.00 9.29
CA ALA A 45 -5.58 11.14 9.85
C ALA A 45 -4.10 10.80 10.04
N ASP A 46 -3.80 9.63 10.60
CA ASP A 46 -2.42 9.17 10.76
C ASP A 46 -1.76 8.88 9.42
N LEU A 47 -2.53 8.38 8.45
CA LEU A 47 -2.03 8.16 7.10
C LEU A 47 -1.50 9.47 6.50
N VAL A 48 -2.30 10.53 6.55
CA VAL A 48 -1.91 11.84 6.02
C VAL A 48 -0.67 12.38 6.75
N GLN A 49 -0.67 12.28 8.09
CA GLN A 49 0.43 12.77 8.90
C GLN A 49 1.74 12.07 8.55
N GLN A 50 1.73 10.75 8.44
CA GLN A 50 2.93 9.98 8.13
C GLN A 50 3.38 10.21 6.70
N PHE A 51 2.45 10.35 5.78
CA PHE A 51 2.76 10.67 4.39
C PHE A 51 3.50 12.01 4.28
N GLU A 52 2.99 13.03 4.95
CA GLU A 52 3.59 14.37 4.90
C GLU A 52 4.94 14.42 5.62
N ALA A 53 5.09 13.67 6.73
CA ALA A 53 6.30 13.69 7.53
C ALA A 53 7.46 12.93 6.88
N HIS A 54 7.19 11.84 6.15
CA HIS A 54 8.22 10.89 5.75
C HIS A 54 8.44 10.79 4.24
N HIS A 55 7.56 11.33 3.41
CA HIS A 55 7.68 11.28 1.94
C HIS A 55 8.02 9.86 1.45
N PRO A 56 7.10 8.89 1.60
CA PRO A 56 7.41 7.50 1.29
C PRO A 56 7.68 7.26 -0.18
N ASP A 57 8.39 6.17 -0.47
CA ASP A 57 8.65 5.72 -1.84
C ASP A 57 7.49 4.94 -2.44
N GLY A 58 6.60 4.44 -1.60
CA GLY A 58 5.39 3.73 -2.00
C GLY A 58 4.41 3.64 -0.85
N ALA A 59 3.19 3.25 -1.15
CA ALA A 59 2.14 3.12 -0.14
C ALA A 59 1.28 1.91 -0.41
N LEU A 60 0.98 1.16 0.65
CA LEU A 60 0.13 -0.02 0.63
C LEU A 60 -1.05 0.26 1.55
N LEU A 61 -2.23 0.49 0.98
CA LEU A 61 -3.35 1.10 1.66
C LEU A 61 -4.60 0.23 1.58
N ASP A 62 -5.21 -0.04 2.75
CA ASP A 62 -6.60 -0.50 2.77
C ASP A 62 -7.50 0.65 2.36
N ILE A 63 -8.50 0.37 1.52
CA ILE A 63 -9.44 1.41 1.07
C ILE A 63 -10.36 1.90 2.19
N ASN A 64 -10.54 1.10 3.24
CA ASN A 64 -11.43 1.43 4.35
C ASN A 64 -10.65 1.34 5.66
N LEU A 65 -10.44 2.49 6.31
CA LEU A 65 -9.72 2.58 7.57
C LEU A 65 -10.69 3.07 8.64
N ARG A 66 -11.10 2.16 9.52
CA ARG A 66 -12.04 2.46 10.62
C ARG A 66 -13.28 3.19 10.12
N GLY A 67 -13.85 2.70 9.02
CA GLY A 67 -15.08 3.25 8.45
C GLY A 67 -14.88 4.46 7.54
N LYS A 68 -13.65 4.95 7.37
CA LYS A 68 -13.34 6.06 6.46
C LYS A 68 -12.60 5.55 5.25
N GLN A 69 -13.01 5.99 4.08
CA GLN A 69 -12.39 5.60 2.82
C GLN A 69 -11.20 6.48 2.49
N VAL A 70 -10.18 5.88 1.85
CA VAL A 70 -8.92 6.58 1.55
C VAL A 70 -8.97 7.40 0.25
N PHE A 71 -10.07 7.37 -0.47
CA PHE A 71 -10.13 7.93 -1.82
C PHE A 71 -9.85 9.45 -1.86
N ALA A 72 -10.16 10.17 -0.79
CA ALA A 72 -9.88 11.61 -0.73
C ALA A 72 -8.38 11.91 -0.62
N VAL A 73 -7.60 10.96 -0.13
CA VAL A 73 -6.15 11.12 0.07
C VAL A 73 -5.36 10.69 -1.17
N LEU A 74 -5.90 9.74 -1.95
CA LEU A 74 -5.18 9.17 -3.09
C LEU A 74 -4.63 10.22 -4.08
N PRO A 75 -5.39 11.27 -4.45
CA PRO A 75 -4.84 12.25 -5.38
C PRO A 75 -3.54 12.90 -4.92
N ARG A 76 -3.37 13.12 -3.61
CA ARG A 76 -2.13 13.69 -3.08
C ARG A 76 -0.93 12.79 -3.33
N LEU A 77 -1.09 11.48 -3.08
CA LEU A 77 -0.03 10.51 -3.29
C LEU A 77 0.32 10.40 -4.77
N ILE A 78 -0.71 10.32 -5.61
CA ILE A 78 -0.54 10.18 -7.05
C ILE A 78 0.16 11.42 -7.62
N GLN A 79 -0.23 12.62 -7.20
CA GLN A 79 0.37 13.87 -7.67
C GLN A 79 1.85 13.96 -7.31
N GLN A 80 2.26 13.38 -6.19
CA GLN A 80 3.65 13.37 -5.77
C GLN A 80 4.44 12.20 -6.35
N GLY A 81 3.83 11.42 -7.24
CA GLY A 81 4.49 10.31 -7.90
C GLY A 81 4.70 9.10 -7.01
N VAL A 82 3.95 8.96 -5.91
CA VAL A 82 4.06 7.83 -5.00
C VAL A 82 3.26 6.67 -5.56
N PRO A 83 3.91 5.54 -5.91
CA PRO A 83 3.17 4.35 -6.34
C PRO A 83 2.33 3.79 -5.19
N VAL A 84 1.11 3.36 -5.52
CA VAL A 84 0.13 2.90 -4.53
C VAL A 84 -0.37 1.52 -4.90
N ILE A 85 -0.44 0.62 -3.90
CA ILE A 85 -1.19 -0.62 -4.00
C ILE A 85 -2.36 -0.51 -3.03
N ILE A 86 -3.56 -0.85 -3.51
CA ILE A 86 -4.77 -0.87 -2.69
C ILE A 86 -5.06 -2.29 -2.26
N THR A 87 -5.34 -2.48 -0.97
CA THR A 87 -5.91 -3.74 -0.48
C THR A 87 -7.40 -3.53 -0.22
N SER A 88 -8.22 -4.52 -0.54
CA SER A 88 -9.66 -4.41 -0.40
C SER A 88 -10.29 -5.75 -0.03
N GLY A 89 -11.38 -5.71 0.72
CA GLY A 89 -12.20 -6.90 0.94
C GLY A 89 -12.93 -7.26 -0.34
N TYR A 90 -13.48 -8.47 -0.39
CA TYR A 90 -14.18 -8.99 -1.56
C TYR A 90 -15.32 -8.06 -2.01
N ASP A 91 -16.07 -7.54 -1.04
CA ASP A 91 -17.25 -6.72 -1.33
C ASP A 91 -16.91 -5.25 -1.60
N ASP A 92 -15.67 -4.82 -1.31
CA ASP A 92 -15.28 -3.42 -1.40
C ASP A 92 -14.94 -2.97 -2.81
N VAL A 93 -14.75 -3.91 -3.73
CA VAL A 93 -14.32 -3.61 -5.10
C VAL A 93 -15.29 -2.66 -5.81
N THR A 94 -16.59 -2.84 -5.57
CA THR A 94 -17.61 -2.00 -6.18
C THR A 94 -17.62 -0.58 -5.65
N LEU A 95 -16.97 -0.34 -4.50
CA LEU A 95 -16.90 0.98 -3.87
C LEU A 95 -15.79 1.85 -4.46
N ILE A 96 -14.90 1.26 -5.26
CA ILE A 96 -13.74 2.00 -5.79
C ILE A 96 -14.22 2.96 -6.88
N PRO A 97 -14.00 4.27 -6.74
CA PRO A 97 -14.35 5.21 -7.80
C PRO A 97 -13.62 4.90 -9.09
N GLN A 98 -14.25 5.23 -10.20
CA GLN A 98 -13.72 4.90 -11.52
C GLN A 98 -12.30 5.43 -11.72
N ASP A 99 -12.00 6.61 -11.19
CA ASP A 99 -10.68 7.25 -11.31
C ASP A 99 -9.55 6.39 -10.73
N PHE A 100 -9.86 5.47 -9.81
CA PHE A 100 -8.86 4.67 -9.09
C PHE A 100 -8.91 3.19 -9.43
N ARG A 101 -9.77 2.78 -10.39
CA ARG A 101 -9.93 1.36 -10.73
C ARG A 101 -8.72 0.76 -11.42
N GLU A 102 -7.87 1.60 -12.02
CA GLU A 102 -6.64 1.16 -12.68
C GLU A 102 -5.46 1.01 -11.73
N LEU A 103 -5.60 1.44 -10.48
CA LEU A 103 -4.53 1.29 -9.51
C LEU A 103 -4.28 -0.19 -9.19
N PRO A 104 -3.02 -0.57 -8.98
CA PRO A 104 -2.70 -1.93 -8.53
C PRO A 104 -3.49 -2.28 -7.26
N ARG A 105 -4.04 -3.48 -7.24
CA ARG A 105 -4.93 -3.90 -6.16
C ARG A 105 -4.75 -5.38 -5.86
N ILE A 106 -4.88 -5.73 -4.59
CA ILE A 106 -4.93 -7.12 -4.15
C ILE A 106 -6.10 -7.30 -3.20
N SER A 107 -6.87 -8.37 -3.38
CA SER A 107 -8.05 -8.67 -2.57
C SER A 107 -7.69 -9.47 -1.34
N LYS A 108 -8.39 -9.22 -0.24
CA LYS A 108 -8.28 -10.00 1.00
C LYS A 108 -9.23 -11.19 0.96
N PRO A 109 -8.85 -12.34 1.50
CA PRO A 109 -7.52 -12.68 1.98
C PRO A 109 -6.55 -12.86 0.81
N PHE A 110 -5.34 -12.35 0.96
CA PHE A 110 -4.38 -12.40 -0.14
C PHE A 110 -3.38 -13.54 0.05
N ASN A 111 -2.89 -14.03 -1.08
CA ASN A 111 -1.79 -14.97 -1.13
C ASN A 111 -0.48 -14.20 -0.96
N GLN A 112 0.41 -14.67 -0.08
CA GLN A 112 1.67 -13.96 0.19
C GLN A 112 2.57 -13.88 -1.04
N THR A 113 2.59 -14.92 -1.86
CA THR A 113 3.38 -14.92 -3.10
C THR A 113 2.86 -13.85 -4.07
N ALA A 114 1.55 -13.76 -4.24
CA ALA A 114 0.94 -12.76 -5.12
C ALA A 114 1.21 -11.34 -4.60
N LEU A 115 1.12 -11.14 -3.29
CA LEU A 115 1.42 -9.84 -2.69
C LEU A 115 2.88 -9.46 -2.90
N ARG A 116 3.80 -10.40 -2.69
CA ARG A 116 5.24 -10.19 -2.89
C ARG A 116 5.54 -9.77 -4.33
N GLU A 117 4.99 -10.50 -5.29
CA GLU A 117 5.19 -10.19 -6.70
C GLU A 117 4.65 -8.81 -7.07
N LEU A 118 3.48 -8.47 -6.57
CA LEU A 118 2.87 -7.17 -6.83
C LEU A 118 3.71 -6.03 -6.23
N CYS A 119 4.20 -6.21 -5.00
CA CYS A 119 5.04 -5.22 -4.34
C CYS A 119 6.33 -4.99 -5.14
N VAL A 120 6.98 -6.05 -5.59
CA VAL A 120 8.20 -5.92 -6.40
C VAL A 120 7.89 -5.16 -7.69
N THR A 121 6.81 -5.52 -8.37
CA THR A 121 6.44 -4.87 -9.64
C THR A 121 6.14 -3.38 -9.45
N VAL A 122 5.39 -3.03 -8.42
CA VAL A 122 4.89 -1.66 -8.23
C VAL A 122 5.91 -0.76 -7.56
N PHE A 123 6.64 -1.26 -6.57
CA PHE A 123 7.52 -0.43 -5.73
C PHE A 123 8.99 -0.46 -6.14
N ALA A 124 9.38 -1.26 -7.09
CA ALA A 124 10.77 -1.35 -7.53
C ALA A 124 11.30 0.02 -7.99
N LYS A 125 12.57 0.24 -7.77
CA LYS A 125 13.26 1.45 -8.25
C LYS A 125 13.28 1.42 -9.78
N ARG A 126 13.04 2.57 -10.36
CA ARG A 126 12.98 2.73 -11.81
C ARG A 126 14.17 3.51 -12.34
#